data_3f30ec40a035d54215ac72101b921309
#
_entry.id   3f30ec40a035d54215ac72101b921309
#
_cell.length_a   1.000
_cell.length_b   1.000
_cell.length_c   1.000
_cell.angle_alpha   90.00
_cell.angle_beta   90.00
_cell.angle_gamma   90.00
#
_symmetry.space_group_name_H-M   'P 1'
#
loop_
_entity.id
_entity.type
_entity.pdbx_description
1 polymer ?
#
loop_
_entity_poly.entity_id
_entity_poly.type
_entity_poly.pdbx_seq_one_letter_code
_entity_poly.pdbx_strand_id
1 'polypeptide(L)'
;MNFKNWSLRRLALTVGDHLRRRGVETVLTGGACVSIHSRNRFASFDLDFVLMAAEDRRPGRLALEELGFRKDGRHFRHPDTPYLVEFLLPPVSIGSAPVLHPAEIRSGRRLLKLLSPTDCVKDRLAAYFFWNDRLSLAQALGVAARNAVDFRDIRRWAKSEGMDEKFIHFKKLAADARKTGPEGGAP
;
A
#
# COMPACT_ATOMS: atom_id res chain seq x y z
N MET A 1 -2.30 -21.72 -10.68
CA MET A 1 -0.94 -21.13 -10.81
C MET A 1 -0.17 -21.46 -9.54
N ASN A 2 1.13 -21.76 -9.59
CA ASN A 2 1.90 -22.06 -8.37
C ASN A 2 2.57 -20.78 -7.85
N PHE A 3 2.31 -20.41 -6.59
CA PHE A 3 2.84 -19.19 -5.95
C PHE A 3 3.88 -19.49 -4.86
N LYS A 4 4.37 -20.72 -4.76
CA LYS A 4 5.40 -21.09 -3.77
C LYS A 4 6.62 -20.18 -3.91
N ASN A 5 7.10 -19.65 -2.78
CA ASN A 5 8.27 -18.79 -2.69
C ASN A 5 8.18 -17.45 -3.46
N TRP A 6 6.97 -17.01 -3.81
CA TRP A 6 6.82 -15.69 -4.41
C TRP A 6 6.90 -14.61 -3.33
N SER A 7 7.59 -13.51 -3.68
CA SER A 7 7.54 -12.31 -2.85
C SER A 7 6.17 -11.64 -2.93
N LEU A 8 5.80 -10.91 -1.89
CA LEU A 8 4.58 -10.10 -1.84
C LEU A 8 4.45 -9.19 -3.08
N ARG A 9 5.54 -8.51 -3.47
CA ARG A 9 5.56 -7.62 -4.64
C ARG A 9 5.26 -8.37 -5.94
N ARG A 10 5.82 -9.57 -6.13
CA ARG A 10 5.55 -10.40 -7.32
C ARG A 10 4.11 -10.86 -7.36
N LEU A 11 3.57 -11.27 -6.22
CA LEU A 11 2.17 -11.68 -6.11
C LEU A 11 1.22 -10.50 -6.36
N ALA A 12 1.45 -9.36 -5.71
CA ALA A 12 0.65 -8.15 -5.87
C ALA A 12 0.58 -7.70 -7.34
N LEU A 13 1.74 -7.69 -8.02
CA LEU A 13 1.81 -7.35 -9.44
C LEU A 13 1.03 -8.33 -10.33
N THR A 14 1.07 -9.63 -10.01
CA THR A 14 0.36 -10.65 -10.79
C THR A 14 -1.14 -10.59 -10.55
N VAL A 15 -1.56 -10.46 -9.29
CA VAL A 15 -2.99 -10.33 -8.92
C VAL A 15 -3.57 -9.04 -9.50
N GLY A 16 -2.90 -7.90 -9.30
CA GLY A 16 -3.38 -6.60 -9.82
C GLY A 16 -3.49 -6.57 -11.34
N ASP A 17 -2.49 -7.10 -12.07
CA ASP A 17 -2.56 -7.19 -13.53
C ASP A 17 -3.66 -8.14 -14.01
N HIS A 18 -3.87 -9.27 -13.31
CA HIS A 18 -4.94 -10.20 -13.67
C HIS A 18 -6.32 -9.58 -13.47
N LEU A 19 -6.57 -8.91 -12.32
CA LEU A 19 -7.78 -8.15 -12.05
C LEU A 19 -8.05 -7.14 -13.16
N ARG A 20 -7.06 -6.30 -13.49
CA ARG A 20 -7.16 -5.30 -14.56
C ARG A 20 -7.53 -5.92 -15.92
N ARG A 21 -6.90 -7.03 -16.30
CA ARG A 21 -7.21 -7.75 -17.56
C ARG A 21 -8.62 -8.32 -17.59
N ARG A 22 -9.23 -8.56 -16.44
CA ARG A 22 -10.63 -8.97 -16.26
C ARG A 22 -11.59 -7.79 -16.13
N GLY A 23 -11.10 -6.56 -16.39
CA GLY A 23 -11.91 -5.34 -16.30
C GLY A 23 -12.16 -4.88 -14.87
N VAL A 24 -11.44 -5.42 -13.88
CA VAL A 24 -11.56 -5.04 -12.47
C VAL A 24 -10.44 -4.06 -12.12
N GLU A 25 -10.78 -2.77 -12.13
CA GLU A 25 -9.83 -1.70 -11.77
C GLU A 25 -9.69 -1.63 -10.25
N THR A 26 -8.44 -1.72 -9.78
CA THR A 26 -8.11 -1.71 -8.35
C THR A 26 -6.86 -0.90 -8.06
N VAL A 27 -6.76 -0.43 -6.81
CA VAL A 27 -5.55 0.22 -6.26
C VAL A 27 -5.11 -0.53 -5.01
N LEU A 28 -3.86 -0.99 -4.99
CA LEU A 28 -3.24 -1.60 -3.80
C LEU A 28 -2.96 -0.52 -2.76
N THR A 29 -3.32 -0.79 -1.51
CA THR A 29 -3.18 0.12 -0.36
C THR A 29 -2.51 -0.56 0.83
N GLY A 30 -2.54 0.06 1.99
CA GLY A 30 -2.21 -0.57 3.26
C GLY A 30 -0.75 -1.02 3.43
N GLY A 31 -0.57 -2.07 4.24
CA GLY A 31 0.73 -2.62 4.60
C GLY A 31 1.53 -3.15 3.42
N ALA A 32 0.86 -3.65 2.37
CA ALA A 32 1.53 -4.12 1.15
C ALA A 32 2.26 -2.98 0.42
N CYS A 33 1.67 -1.78 0.36
CA CYS A 33 2.36 -0.61 -0.21
C CYS A 33 3.59 -0.25 0.61
N VAL A 34 3.49 -0.28 1.94
CA VAL A 34 4.65 -0.06 2.83
C VAL A 34 5.75 -1.07 2.56
N SER A 35 5.42 -2.37 2.48
CA SER A 35 6.38 -3.43 2.18
C SER A 35 7.09 -3.18 0.85
N ILE A 36 6.35 -2.86 -0.21
CA ILE A 36 6.90 -2.59 -1.54
C ILE A 36 7.81 -1.35 -1.53
N HIS A 37 7.32 -0.21 -1.00
CA HIS A 37 8.06 1.05 -1.02
C HIS A 37 9.23 1.08 -0.02
N SER A 38 9.17 0.31 1.06
CA SER A 38 10.28 0.19 2.02
C SER A 38 11.28 -0.91 1.65
N ARG A 39 11.11 -1.60 0.50
CA ARG A 39 11.93 -2.75 0.07
C ARG A 39 11.94 -3.86 1.13
N ASN A 40 10.76 -4.26 1.59
CA ASN A 40 10.52 -5.30 2.60
C ASN A 40 11.09 -5.03 4.01
N ARG A 41 11.43 -3.77 4.34
CA ARG A 41 11.80 -3.41 5.73
C ARG A 41 10.66 -3.69 6.71
N PHE A 42 9.42 -3.52 6.26
CA PHE A 42 8.21 -3.84 7.00
C PHE A 42 7.44 -4.90 6.22
N ALA A 43 7.34 -6.08 6.80
CA ALA A 43 6.60 -7.18 6.18
C ALA A 43 5.08 -6.93 6.28
N SER A 44 4.36 -7.34 5.24
CA SER A 44 2.91 -7.48 5.24
C SER A 44 2.53 -8.85 4.71
N PHE A 45 1.41 -9.37 5.18
CA PHE A 45 0.83 -10.62 4.68
C PHE A 45 -0.52 -10.40 3.99
N ASP A 46 -1.02 -9.16 3.99
CA ASP A 46 -2.29 -8.80 3.37
C ASP A 46 -2.07 -7.91 2.14
N LEU A 47 -2.81 -8.19 1.09
CA LEU A 47 -2.90 -7.41 -0.13
C LEU A 47 -4.29 -6.76 -0.18
N ASP A 48 -4.35 -5.50 0.24
CA ASP A 48 -5.58 -4.71 0.32
C ASP A 48 -5.83 -3.98 -1.00
N PHE A 49 -6.72 -4.50 -1.83
CA PHE A 49 -7.11 -3.90 -3.09
C PHE A 49 -8.42 -3.13 -2.94
N VAL A 50 -8.37 -1.81 -3.07
CA VAL A 50 -9.58 -0.98 -3.17
C VAL A 50 -10.14 -1.10 -4.58
N LEU A 51 -11.40 -1.52 -4.70
CA LEU A 51 -12.13 -1.53 -5.96
C LEU A 51 -12.44 -0.09 -6.40
N MET A 52 -12.25 0.23 -7.68
CA MET A 52 -12.56 1.58 -8.19
C MET A 52 -14.06 1.74 -8.53
N ALA A 53 -14.78 0.64 -8.72
CA ALA A 53 -16.23 0.61 -8.87
C ALA A 53 -16.84 -0.26 -7.75
N ALA A 54 -17.88 0.28 -7.07
CA ALA A 54 -18.45 -0.35 -5.89
C ALA A 54 -19.58 -1.33 -6.19
N GLU A 55 -20.14 -1.28 -7.40
CA GLU A 55 -21.46 -1.84 -7.70
C GLU A 55 -21.49 -3.38 -7.66
N ASP A 56 -20.40 -4.06 -8.02
CA ASP A 56 -20.33 -5.51 -7.97
C ASP A 56 -18.92 -6.03 -7.66
N ARG A 57 -18.78 -6.75 -6.55
CA ARG A 57 -17.53 -7.45 -6.18
C ARG A 57 -17.36 -8.81 -6.89
N ARG A 58 -18.38 -9.29 -7.60
CA ARG A 58 -18.40 -10.60 -8.21
C ARG A 58 -17.32 -10.79 -9.28
N PRO A 59 -17.07 -9.82 -10.20
CA PRO A 59 -15.99 -9.95 -11.18
C PRO A 59 -14.61 -10.10 -10.52
N GLY A 60 -14.33 -9.33 -9.47
CA GLY A 60 -13.09 -9.44 -8.71
C GLY A 60 -12.92 -10.81 -8.06
N ARG A 61 -14.00 -11.35 -7.46
CA ARG A 61 -14.00 -12.69 -6.89
C ARG A 61 -13.70 -13.75 -7.95
N LEU A 62 -14.41 -13.73 -9.08
CA LEU A 62 -14.20 -14.68 -10.17
C LEU A 62 -12.77 -14.63 -10.71
N ALA A 63 -12.21 -13.43 -10.86
CA ALA A 63 -10.83 -13.26 -11.29
C ALA A 63 -9.81 -13.85 -10.28
N LEU A 64 -10.06 -13.75 -8.99
CA LEU A 64 -9.21 -14.40 -7.98
C LEU A 64 -9.37 -15.92 -7.98
N GLU A 65 -10.59 -16.43 -8.17
CA GLU A 65 -10.87 -17.87 -8.27
C GLU A 65 -10.16 -18.50 -9.47
N GLU A 66 -10.04 -17.81 -10.61
CA GLU A 66 -9.25 -18.24 -11.77
C GLU A 66 -7.76 -18.40 -11.45
N LEU A 67 -7.22 -17.60 -10.53
CA LEU A 67 -5.85 -17.74 -10.02
C LEU A 67 -5.71 -18.86 -8.98
N GLY A 68 -6.81 -19.46 -8.54
CA GLY A 68 -6.84 -20.52 -7.52
C GLY A 68 -7.08 -20.04 -6.09
N PHE A 69 -7.35 -18.75 -5.90
CA PHE A 69 -7.75 -18.24 -4.60
C PHE A 69 -9.16 -18.69 -4.23
N ARG A 70 -9.40 -18.93 -2.96
CA ARG A 70 -10.71 -19.28 -2.42
C ARG A 70 -11.12 -18.27 -1.35
N LYS A 71 -12.39 -17.89 -1.35
CA LYS A 71 -12.93 -16.97 -0.35
C LYS A 71 -12.93 -17.63 1.04
N ASP A 72 -12.42 -16.91 2.03
CA ASP A 72 -12.41 -17.27 3.46
C ASP A 72 -12.76 -16.02 4.28
N GLY A 73 -14.01 -15.91 4.71
CA GLY A 73 -14.54 -14.71 5.35
C GLY A 73 -14.45 -13.49 4.44
N ARG A 74 -13.74 -12.45 4.89
CA ARG A 74 -13.49 -11.22 4.10
C ARG A 74 -12.28 -11.35 3.16
N HIS A 75 -11.40 -12.35 3.38
CA HIS A 75 -10.18 -12.57 2.62
C HIS A 75 -10.35 -13.61 1.53
N PHE A 76 -9.35 -13.67 0.67
CA PHE A 76 -9.13 -14.76 -0.27
C PHE A 76 -7.78 -15.40 0.03
N ARG A 77 -7.75 -16.73 0.13
CA ARG A 77 -6.57 -17.55 0.45
C ARG A 77 -6.18 -18.41 -0.75
N HIS A 78 -4.90 -18.70 -0.85
CA HIS A 78 -4.37 -19.66 -1.81
C HIS A 78 -3.41 -20.62 -1.09
N PRO A 79 -3.45 -21.97 -1.37
CA PRO A 79 -2.65 -22.95 -0.63
C PRO A 79 -1.13 -22.78 -0.78
N ASP A 80 -0.67 -22.17 -1.87
CA ASP A 80 0.75 -22.03 -2.18
C ASP A 80 1.37 -20.71 -1.68
N THR A 81 0.64 -19.88 -0.95
CA THR A 81 1.18 -18.62 -0.45
C THR A 81 0.61 -18.26 0.91
N PRO A 82 1.40 -17.65 1.81
CA PRO A 82 0.90 -17.14 3.07
C PRO A 82 0.12 -15.82 2.93
N TYR A 83 0.20 -15.18 1.76
CA TYR A 83 -0.41 -13.87 1.55
C TYR A 83 -1.91 -13.98 1.31
N LEU A 84 -2.65 -13.09 1.95
CA LEU A 84 -4.09 -12.94 1.80
C LEU A 84 -4.41 -11.83 0.81
N VAL A 85 -5.56 -11.93 0.14
CA VAL A 85 -6.10 -10.83 -0.68
C VAL A 85 -7.41 -10.38 -0.07
N GLU A 86 -7.60 -9.08 0.09
CA GLU A 86 -8.86 -8.47 0.52
C GLU A 86 -9.30 -7.41 -0.48
N PHE A 87 -10.63 -7.33 -0.72
CA PHE A 87 -11.22 -6.24 -1.47
C PHE A 87 -11.86 -5.23 -0.52
N LEU A 88 -11.41 -3.99 -0.61
CA LEU A 88 -11.96 -2.86 0.09
C LEU A 88 -12.91 -2.07 -0.83
N LEU A 89 -13.86 -1.37 -0.20
CA LEU A 89 -14.80 -0.50 -0.93
C LEU A 89 -14.15 0.83 -1.31
N PRO A 90 -14.56 1.42 -2.47
CA PRO A 90 -14.18 2.78 -2.81
C PRO A 90 -14.85 3.80 -1.85
N PRO A 91 -14.37 5.05 -1.85
CA PRO A 91 -13.27 5.58 -2.65
C PRO A 91 -11.89 5.24 -2.08
N VAL A 92 -10.87 5.28 -2.93
CA VAL A 92 -9.49 5.31 -2.42
C VAL A 92 -9.26 6.67 -1.80
N SER A 93 -9.17 6.73 -0.47
CA SER A 93 -8.99 7.98 0.27
C SER A 93 -8.00 7.83 1.42
N ILE A 94 -7.41 8.93 1.84
CA ILE A 94 -6.52 9.01 3.00
C ILE A 94 -7.05 10.15 3.88
N GLY A 95 -7.62 9.79 5.04
CA GLY A 95 -8.43 10.74 5.79
C GLY A 95 -9.59 11.24 4.94
N SER A 96 -9.77 12.54 4.86
CA SER A 96 -10.81 13.18 4.02
C SER A 96 -10.42 13.35 2.54
N ALA A 97 -9.14 13.14 2.18
CA ALA A 97 -8.62 13.42 0.85
C ALA A 97 -8.70 12.21 -0.09
N PRO A 98 -9.35 12.31 -1.28
CA PRO A 98 -9.34 11.26 -2.27
C PRO A 98 -7.96 11.12 -2.95
N VAL A 99 -7.58 9.90 -3.30
CA VAL A 99 -6.40 9.61 -4.12
C VAL A 99 -6.81 9.59 -5.58
N LEU A 100 -6.50 10.67 -6.30
CA LEU A 100 -6.91 10.86 -7.69
C LEU A 100 -5.97 10.18 -8.69
N HIS A 101 -4.68 10.10 -8.37
CA HIS A 101 -3.63 9.62 -9.27
C HIS A 101 -2.76 8.56 -8.58
N PRO A 102 -3.21 7.29 -8.52
CA PRO A 102 -2.40 6.22 -7.99
C PRO A 102 -1.14 6.01 -8.85
N ALA A 103 -0.04 5.60 -8.21
CA ALA A 103 1.18 5.24 -8.91
C ALA A 103 1.02 3.91 -9.64
N GLU A 104 1.92 3.66 -10.61
CA GLU A 104 1.99 2.42 -11.36
C GLU A 104 3.36 1.77 -11.22
N ILE A 105 3.36 0.47 -10.99
CA ILE A 105 4.56 -0.37 -11.11
C ILE A 105 4.38 -1.30 -12.30
N ARG A 106 5.40 -1.35 -13.17
CA ARG A 106 5.45 -2.22 -14.34
C ARG A 106 6.58 -3.25 -14.20
N SER A 107 6.34 -4.47 -14.67
CA SER A 107 7.36 -5.50 -14.83
C SER A 107 7.00 -6.38 -16.03
N GLY A 108 7.77 -6.25 -17.12
CA GLY A 108 7.38 -6.76 -18.42
C GLY A 108 6.04 -6.19 -18.85
N ARG A 109 5.08 -7.07 -19.16
CA ARG A 109 3.72 -6.68 -19.59
C ARG A 109 2.74 -6.48 -18.42
N ARG A 110 3.17 -6.72 -17.18
CA ARG A 110 2.29 -6.61 -16.00
C ARG A 110 2.29 -5.19 -15.47
N LEU A 111 1.12 -4.78 -14.98
CA LEU A 111 0.86 -3.48 -14.37
C LEU A 111 0.17 -3.66 -13.02
N LEU A 112 0.63 -2.91 -12.03
CA LEU A 112 0.00 -2.77 -10.72
C LEU A 112 -0.22 -1.30 -10.42
N LYS A 113 -1.46 -0.91 -10.11
CA LYS A 113 -1.78 0.40 -9.52
C LYS A 113 -1.72 0.29 -8.00
N LEU A 114 -1.06 1.25 -7.36
CA LEU A 114 -0.91 1.28 -5.90
C LEU A 114 -0.80 2.73 -5.42
N LEU A 115 -0.91 2.96 -4.10
CA LEU A 115 -0.61 4.27 -3.54
C LEU A 115 0.79 4.72 -3.94
N SER A 116 0.94 6.00 -4.32
CA SER A 116 2.27 6.59 -4.52
C SER A 116 3.08 6.56 -3.22
N PRO A 117 4.42 6.69 -3.25
CA PRO A 117 5.20 6.81 -2.02
C PRO A 117 4.71 7.95 -1.12
N THR A 118 4.29 9.07 -1.69
CA THR A 118 3.72 10.21 -0.96
C THR A 118 2.40 9.84 -0.29
N ASP A 119 1.49 9.19 -1.02
CA ASP A 119 0.19 8.77 -0.48
C ASP A 119 0.35 7.62 0.52
N CYS A 120 1.30 6.71 0.30
CA CYS A 120 1.62 5.67 1.28
C CYS A 120 2.13 6.27 2.61
N VAL A 121 2.94 7.34 2.54
CA VAL A 121 3.35 8.08 3.75
C VAL A 121 2.14 8.74 4.42
N LYS A 122 1.25 9.42 3.68
CA LYS A 122 0.02 10.01 4.25
C LYS A 122 -0.86 8.94 4.90
N ASP A 123 -1.06 7.79 4.24
CA ASP A 123 -1.86 6.68 4.75
C ASP A 123 -1.33 6.18 6.11
N ARG A 124 -0.02 6.02 6.25
CA ARG A 124 0.58 5.64 7.53
C ARG A 124 0.54 6.77 8.57
N LEU A 125 0.72 8.01 8.11
CA LEU A 125 0.58 9.17 9.00
C LEU A 125 -0.86 9.34 9.51
N ALA A 126 -1.88 9.00 8.74
CA ALA A 126 -3.27 9.02 9.22
C ALA A 126 -3.44 8.12 10.45
N ALA A 127 -2.91 6.90 10.42
CA ALA A 127 -2.94 6.01 11.58
C ALA A 127 -2.18 6.60 12.79
N TYR A 128 -1.02 7.20 12.56
CA TYR A 128 -0.28 7.89 13.61
C TYR A 128 -1.02 9.14 14.12
N PHE A 129 -1.62 9.93 13.26
CA PHE A 129 -2.30 11.17 13.62
C PHE A 129 -3.53 10.95 14.49
N PHE A 130 -4.38 10.00 14.08
CA PHE A 130 -5.67 9.79 14.72
C PHE A 130 -5.64 8.77 15.86
N TRP A 131 -4.77 7.75 15.78
CA TRP A 131 -4.68 6.68 16.79
C TRP A 131 -3.34 6.60 17.51
N ASN A 132 -2.43 7.54 17.25
CA ASN A 132 -1.08 7.58 17.84
C ASN A 132 -0.27 6.28 17.60
N ASP A 133 -0.51 5.62 16.44
CA ASP A 133 0.16 4.39 16.07
C ASP A 133 1.64 4.65 15.70
N ARG A 134 2.52 4.32 16.64
CA ARG A 134 3.98 4.50 16.48
C ARG A 134 4.58 3.58 15.43
N LEU A 135 3.99 2.40 15.19
CA LEU A 135 4.45 1.52 14.12
C LEU A 135 4.19 2.15 12.76
N SER A 136 3.01 2.72 12.56
CA SER A 136 2.69 3.46 11.34
C SER A 136 3.58 4.68 11.13
N LEU A 137 3.98 5.40 12.21
CA LEU A 137 4.99 6.45 12.11
C LEU A 137 6.34 5.90 11.63
N ALA A 138 6.82 4.79 12.19
CA ALA A 138 8.06 4.15 11.76
C ALA A 138 7.98 3.67 10.29
N GLN A 139 6.83 3.15 9.86
CA GLN A 139 6.56 2.78 8.48
C GLN A 139 6.61 3.99 7.53
N ALA A 140 5.96 5.10 7.89
CA ALA A 140 6.02 6.36 7.13
C ALA A 140 7.46 6.86 6.95
N LEU A 141 8.26 6.85 8.02
CA LEU A 141 9.69 7.19 7.99
C LEU A 141 10.47 6.23 7.08
N GLY A 142 10.21 4.93 7.15
CA GLY A 142 10.86 3.93 6.34
C GLY A 142 10.58 4.07 4.84
N VAL A 143 9.36 4.44 4.46
CA VAL A 143 8.99 4.76 3.07
C VAL A 143 9.65 6.05 2.63
N ALA A 144 9.58 7.13 3.43
CA ALA A 144 10.15 8.44 3.11
C ALA A 144 11.68 8.42 2.99
N ALA A 145 12.36 7.51 3.70
CA ALA A 145 13.82 7.36 3.62
C ALA A 145 14.30 6.73 2.29
N ARG A 146 13.43 5.98 1.59
CA ARG A 146 13.79 5.20 0.39
C ARG A 146 13.18 5.70 -0.91
N ASN A 147 12.32 6.69 -0.83
CA ASN A 147 11.60 7.21 -1.99
C ASN A 147 11.60 8.74 -1.99
N ALA A 148 11.50 9.31 -3.18
CA ALA A 148 11.15 10.72 -3.30
C ALA A 148 9.68 10.89 -2.87
N VAL A 149 9.45 11.70 -1.84
CA VAL A 149 8.10 12.05 -1.35
C VAL A 149 7.91 13.56 -1.38
N ASP A 150 6.70 13.99 -1.73
CA ASP A 150 6.36 15.41 -1.72
C ASP A 150 5.94 15.87 -0.31
N PHE A 151 6.92 16.39 0.44
CA PHE A 151 6.65 16.93 1.78
C PHE A 151 5.74 18.16 1.78
N ARG A 152 5.61 18.89 0.66
CA ARG A 152 4.70 20.04 0.56
C ARG A 152 3.27 19.54 0.48
N ASP A 153 3.05 18.50 -0.30
CA ASP A 153 1.75 17.87 -0.42
C ASP A 153 1.32 17.17 0.88
N ILE A 154 2.22 16.43 1.54
CA ILE A 154 1.95 15.85 2.86
C ILE A 154 1.59 16.93 3.88
N ARG A 155 2.29 18.08 3.87
CA ARG A 155 1.98 19.19 4.78
C ARG A 155 0.60 19.79 4.53
N ARG A 156 0.24 20.03 3.25
CA ARG A 156 -1.09 20.56 2.90
C ARG A 156 -2.19 19.66 3.43
N TRP A 157 -2.05 18.36 3.18
CA TRP A 157 -2.98 17.35 3.66
C TRP A 157 -3.02 17.31 5.19
N ALA A 158 -1.88 17.24 5.89
CA ALA A 158 -1.84 17.22 7.34
C ALA A 158 -2.52 18.46 7.96
N LYS A 159 -2.34 19.64 7.33
CA LYS A 159 -3.01 20.86 7.75
C LYS A 159 -4.54 20.79 7.55
N SER A 160 -5.02 20.24 6.45
CA SER A 160 -6.46 20.06 6.22
C SER A 160 -7.10 19.05 7.19
N GLU A 161 -6.32 18.10 7.71
CA GLU A 161 -6.75 17.16 8.76
C GLU A 161 -6.56 17.71 10.19
N GLY A 162 -6.07 18.97 10.36
CA GLY A 162 -5.82 19.56 11.68
C GLY A 162 -4.60 18.99 12.42
N MET A 163 -3.65 18.39 11.71
CA MET A 163 -2.53 17.61 12.26
C MET A 163 -1.15 18.22 11.98
N ASP A 164 -1.06 19.55 11.87
CA ASP A 164 0.18 20.26 11.52
C ASP A 164 1.32 20.00 12.53
N GLU A 165 1.03 19.97 13.83
CA GLU A 165 2.03 19.69 14.87
C GLU A 165 2.64 18.28 14.74
N LYS A 166 1.80 17.26 14.54
CA LYS A 166 2.27 15.88 14.32
C LYS A 166 3.05 15.75 13.04
N PHE A 167 2.70 16.50 12.00
CA PHE A 167 3.47 16.57 10.76
C PHE A 167 4.85 17.19 11.00
N ILE A 168 4.96 18.28 11.78
CA ILE A 168 6.25 18.90 12.13
C ILE A 168 7.14 17.89 12.84
N HIS A 169 6.60 17.12 13.78
CA HIS A 169 7.32 16.05 14.45
C HIS A 169 7.82 14.98 13.47
N PHE A 170 6.95 14.46 12.59
CA PHE A 170 7.34 13.52 11.53
C PHE A 170 8.46 14.07 10.66
N LYS A 171 8.33 15.34 10.20
CA LYS A 171 9.32 15.97 9.31
C LYS A 171 10.69 16.08 9.98
N LYS A 172 10.74 16.41 11.29
CA LYS A 172 11.98 16.44 12.07
C LYS A 172 12.64 15.06 12.09
N LEU A 173 11.89 14.01 12.46
CA LEU A 173 12.39 12.63 12.47
C LEU A 173 12.89 12.18 11.10
N ALA A 174 12.19 12.53 10.02
CA ALA A 174 12.59 12.19 8.65
C ALA A 174 13.89 12.90 8.23
N ALA A 175 14.12 14.14 8.69
CA ALA A 175 15.36 14.86 8.44
C ALA A 175 16.52 14.26 9.22
N ASP A 176 16.32 13.87 10.47
CA ASP A 176 17.34 13.25 11.31
C ASP A 176 17.74 11.86 10.79
N ALA A 177 16.77 11.04 10.36
CA ALA A 177 17.02 9.74 9.75
C ALA A 177 17.84 9.82 8.44
N ARG A 178 17.73 10.93 7.69
CA ARG A 178 18.56 11.16 6.50
C ARG A 178 20.01 11.54 6.83
N LYS A 179 20.26 12.21 7.96
CA LYS A 179 21.61 12.58 8.39
C LYS A 179 22.41 11.40 8.92
N THR A 180 21.75 10.46 9.58
CA THR A 180 22.40 9.27 10.16
C THR A 180 22.71 8.18 9.14
N GLY A 181 22.28 8.33 7.88
CA GLY A 181 22.43 7.34 6.83
C GLY A 181 21.52 6.11 7.03
N PRO A 182 21.30 5.29 6.01
CA PRO A 182 20.65 4.01 6.23
C PRO A 182 21.59 3.13 7.03
N GLU A 183 21.27 2.86 8.30
CA GLU A 183 21.95 1.80 9.03
C GLU A 183 21.96 0.54 8.16
N GLY A 184 23.17 0.06 7.89
CA GLY A 184 23.42 -1.07 7.02
C GLY A 184 22.58 -2.27 7.48
N GLY A 185 21.63 -2.65 6.66
CA GLY A 185 21.10 -3.99 6.73
C GLY A 185 22.24 -4.93 6.39
N ALA A 186 22.68 -5.70 7.38
CA ALA A 186 23.61 -6.80 7.20
C ALA A 186 23.03 -7.83 6.19
N PRO A 187 23.89 -8.62 5.55
CA PRO A 187 23.60 -9.47 4.42
C PRO A 187 22.53 -10.53 4.64
#